data_df04553ba582208cd20ca06370c5081a
#
_entry.id   df04553ba582208cd20ca06370c5081a
#
_cell.length_a   1.000
_cell.length_b   1.000
_cell.length_c   1.000
_cell.angle_alpha   90.00
_cell.angle_beta   90.00
_cell.angle_gamma   90.00
#
_symmetry.space_group_name_H-M   'P 1'
#
loop_
_entity.id
_entity.type
_entity.pdbx_description
1 polymer ?
#
loop_
_entity_poly.entity_id
_entity_poly.type
_entity_poly.pdbx_seq_one_letter_code
_entity_poly.pdbx_strand_id
1 'polypeptide(L)'
;MLPAPMPPFEWVDTPWGTALQCAALRPYARHVFSARGLDVPHADAGEGWGLLASWIGVATDDVWRLRQVHGVEAHTHGVAPCDGTWPAGDLLATDRHDVALAIRTADCVPLLYADARGGAVAAVHAGWRGTVAGASGRMVEIMRARFGTAPADLVVAIGPCVGPDAYEVGQDVVDAFAATWPAEVARGTWWRAGATAGKYLLDLWTITRDQLALAGVAPERMHLAGLCTVTHHDVLHSYRVDGAAAGRMVAAIRRRS
;
A
#
# COMPACT_ATOMS: atom_id res chain seq x y z
N MET A 1 -10.83 -21.88 -2.74
CA MET A 1 -9.38 -22.02 -3.05
C MET A 1 -8.78 -20.62 -3.08
N LEU A 2 -7.63 -20.41 -2.45
CA LEU A 2 -6.97 -19.09 -2.49
C LEU A 2 -6.53 -18.76 -3.92
N PRO A 3 -6.70 -17.49 -4.37
CA PRO A 3 -6.23 -17.07 -5.69
C PRO A 3 -4.70 -17.07 -5.74
N ALA A 4 -4.13 -17.40 -6.91
CA ALA A 4 -2.69 -17.41 -7.09
C ALA A 4 -2.15 -15.98 -7.22
N PRO A 5 -1.26 -15.51 -6.33
CA PRO A 5 -0.61 -14.22 -6.48
C PRO A 5 0.49 -14.29 -7.55
N MET A 6 0.88 -13.13 -8.09
CA MET A 6 2.05 -13.06 -8.96
C MET A 6 3.35 -13.27 -8.15
N PRO A 7 4.32 -14.06 -8.65
CA PRO A 7 5.62 -14.19 -8.00
C PRO A 7 6.33 -12.82 -7.88
N PRO A 8 7.06 -12.54 -6.81
CA PRO A 8 7.41 -13.43 -5.70
C PRO A 8 6.48 -13.33 -4.47
N PHE A 9 5.18 -13.02 -4.67
CA PHE A 9 4.21 -13.08 -3.60
C PHE A 9 3.75 -14.52 -3.35
N GLU A 10 3.48 -14.83 -2.09
CA GLU A 10 2.97 -16.12 -1.65
C GLU A 10 2.03 -15.97 -0.46
N TRP A 11 1.09 -16.89 -0.34
CA TRP A 11 0.24 -17.03 0.84
C TRP A 11 1.04 -17.67 1.98
N VAL A 12 0.86 -17.15 3.19
CA VAL A 12 1.47 -17.65 4.42
C VAL A 12 0.41 -17.79 5.50
N ASP A 13 0.60 -18.73 6.40
CA ASP A 13 -0.25 -18.89 7.57
C ASP A 13 0.16 -17.92 8.68
N THR A 14 -0.84 -17.34 9.33
CA THR A 14 -0.69 -16.41 10.44
C THR A 14 -1.67 -16.78 11.57
N PRO A 15 -1.51 -16.25 12.80
CA PRO A 15 -2.45 -16.52 13.89
C PRO A 15 -3.91 -16.13 13.61
N TRP A 16 -4.15 -15.25 12.63
CA TRP A 16 -5.49 -14.79 12.22
C TRP A 16 -5.96 -15.40 10.90
N GLY A 17 -5.29 -16.43 10.39
CA GLY A 17 -5.60 -17.04 9.10
C GLY A 17 -4.52 -16.77 8.04
N THR A 18 -4.89 -16.80 6.78
CA THR A 18 -3.94 -16.59 5.68
C THR A 18 -3.66 -15.11 5.44
N ALA A 19 -2.43 -14.82 5.01
CA ALA A 19 -1.97 -13.49 4.61
C ALA A 19 -0.96 -13.62 3.45
N LEU A 20 -0.58 -12.51 2.83
CA LEU A 20 0.42 -12.47 1.76
C LEU A 20 1.75 -11.92 2.26
N GLN A 21 2.82 -12.48 1.75
CA GLN A 21 4.18 -11.92 1.83
C GLN A 21 4.80 -11.83 0.44
N CYS A 22 5.68 -10.84 0.26
CA CYS A 22 6.56 -10.74 -0.91
C CYS A 22 7.94 -11.27 -0.55
N ALA A 23 8.35 -12.39 -1.12
CA ALA A 23 9.64 -13.03 -0.79
C ALA A 23 10.83 -12.08 -1.01
N ALA A 24 10.74 -11.15 -1.95
CA ALA A 24 11.80 -10.17 -2.21
C ALA A 24 12.04 -9.17 -1.05
N LEU A 25 11.05 -8.91 -0.19
CA LEU A 25 11.22 -8.05 0.99
C LEU A 25 11.78 -8.79 2.21
N ARG A 26 11.68 -10.12 2.27
CA ARG A 26 12.05 -10.92 3.47
C ARG A 26 13.49 -10.71 3.96
N PRO A 27 14.49 -10.53 3.09
CA PRO A 27 15.85 -10.28 3.57
C PRO A 27 15.99 -9.00 4.41
N TYR A 28 15.15 -8.01 4.15
CA TYR A 28 15.29 -6.64 4.67
C TYR A 28 14.27 -6.30 5.77
N ALA A 29 13.08 -6.91 5.71
CA ALA A 29 11.97 -6.56 6.59
C ALA A 29 11.07 -7.75 6.92
N ARG A 30 10.49 -7.76 8.14
CA ARG A 30 9.25 -8.49 8.41
C ARG A 30 8.10 -7.69 7.86
N HIS A 31 7.21 -8.32 7.14
CA HIS A 31 6.09 -7.63 6.51
C HIS A 31 4.93 -8.58 6.25
N VAL A 32 3.76 -8.01 6.07
CA VAL A 32 2.55 -8.75 5.76
C VAL A 32 1.54 -7.86 5.05
N PHE A 33 0.77 -8.45 4.15
CA PHE A 33 -0.49 -7.93 3.65
C PHE A 33 -1.58 -8.89 4.12
N SER A 34 -2.44 -8.43 5.05
CA SER A 34 -3.50 -9.29 5.58
C SER A 34 -4.59 -9.56 4.55
N ALA A 35 -5.34 -10.64 4.77
CA ALA A 35 -6.60 -10.93 4.11
C ALA A 35 -7.77 -10.60 5.07
N ARG A 36 -8.98 -11.11 4.79
CA ARG A 36 -10.19 -10.87 5.62
C ARG A 36 -10.07 -11.41 7.06
N GLY A 37 -9.16 -12.34 7.33
CA GLY A 37 -9.04 -12.97 8.65
C GLY A 37 -8.54 -12.05 9.77
N LEU A 38 -7.86 -10.93 9.46
CA LEU A 38 -7.40 -9.97 10.45
C LEU A 38 -8.48 -8.87 10.63
N ASP A 39 -9.17 -8.92 11.75
CA ASP A 39 -10.12 -7.86 12.10
C ASP A 39 -9.40 -6.68 12.75
N VAL A 40 -9.30 -5.59 11.99
CA VAL A 40 -8.78 -4.30 12.45
C VAL A 40 -9.88 -3.25 12.26
N PRO A 41 -10.65 -2.96 13.30
CA PRO A 41 -11.75 -2.00 13.21
C PRO A 41 -11.24 -0.61 12.83
N HIS A 42 -12.18 0.24 12.38
CA HIS A 42 -11.89 1.66 12.12
C HIS A 42 -11.41 2.40 13.37
N ALA A 43 -11.94 2.02 14.54
CA ALA A 43 -11.43 2.47 15.82
C ALA A 43 -10.07 1.82 16.11
N ASP A 44 -9.16 2.59 16.69
CA ASP A 44 -7.76 2.18 16.91
C ASP A 44 -7.60 1.10 18.00
N ALA A 45 -8.67 0.68 18.63
CA ALA A 45 -8.72 -0.40 19.61
C ALA A 45 -9.35 -1.66 18.99
N GLY A 46 -8.62 -2.77 19.03
CA GLY A 46 -9.11 -4.07 18.56
C GLY A 46 -8.04 -5.15 18.74
N GLU A 47 -8.47 -6.38 19.00
CA GLU A 47 -7.57 -7.53 19.19
C GLU A 47 -6.64 -7.75 17.98
N GLY A 48 -7.09 -7.42 16.77
CA GLY A 48 -6.31 -7.57 15.54
C GLY A 48 -4.98 -6.80 15.56
N TRP A 49 -4.94 -5.62 16.20
CA TRP A 49 -3.69 -4.87 16.35
C TRP A 49 -2.70 -5.56 17.27
N GLY A 50 -3.16 -6.18 18.35
CA GLY A 50 -2.33 -6.98 19.25
C GLY A 50 -1.77 -8.23 18.57
N LEU A 51 -2.59 -8.95 17.78
CA LEU A 51 -2.17 -10.08 16.97
C LEU A 51 -1.11 -9.70 15.94
N LEU A 52 -1.34 -8.60 15.21
CA LEU A 52 -0.37 -8.07 14.24
C LEU A 52 0.95 -7.70 14.90
N ALA A 53 0.89 -6.94 16.01
CA ALA A 53 2.06 -6.48 16.75
C ALA A 53 2.92 -7.66 17.25
N SER A 54 2.28 -8.64 17.88
CA SER A 54 2.93 -9.88 18.32
C SER A 54 3.61 -10.61 17.16
N TRP A 55 2.90 -10.78 16.04
CA TRP A 55 3.43 -11.50 14.87
C TRP A 55 4.58 -10.76 14.21
N ILE A 56 4.51 -9.42 14.06
CA ILE A 56 5.56 -8.61 13.46
C ILE A 56 6.72 -8.36 14.45
N GLY A 57 6.49 -8.59 15.75
CA GLY A 57 7.50 -8.62 16.80
C GLY A 57 7.77 -7.26 17.44
N VAL A 58 6.72 -6.47 17.69
CA VAL A 58 6.76 -5.19 18.45
C VAL A 58 5.64 -5.15 19.47
N ALA A 59 5.64 -4.18 20.39
CA ALA A 59 4.49 -3.88 21.22
C ALA A 59 3.37 -3.21 20.39
N THR A 60 2.13 -3.31 20.84
CA THR A 60 0.98 -2.75 20.10
C THR A 60 1.11 -1.24 19.88
N ASP A 61 1.66 -0.53 20.87
CA ASP A 61 1.88 0.91 20.80
C ASP A 61 3.02 1.32 19.86
N ASP A 62 3.90 0.37 19.53
CA ASP A 62 4.97 0.54 18.54
C ASP A 62 4.56 0.22 17.12
N VAL A 63 3.28 -0.09 16.88
CA VAL A 63 2.69 -0.14 15.54
C VAL A 63 2.22 1.26 15.15
N TRP A 64 3.03 1.97 14.38
CA TRP A 64 2.71 3.31 13.90
C TRP A 64 1.62 3.25 12.84
N ARG A 65 0.60 4.08 13.02
CA ARG A 65 -0.59 4.17 12.16
C ARG A 65 -0.88 5.63 11.83
N LEU A 66 -1.75 5.86 10.87
CA LEU A 66 -2.20 7.20 10.48
C LEU A 66 -3.73 7.22 10.36
N ARG A 67 -4.30 8.37 10.61
CA ARG A 67 -5.64 8.71 10.13
C ARG A 67 -5.54 9.04 8.64
N GLN A 68 -5.72 8.03 7.80
CA GLN A 68 -5.57 8.12 6.36
C GLN A 68 -6.60 9.08 5.74
N VAL A 69 -6.12 10.03 4.94
CA VAL A 69 -6.89 11.12 4.35
C VAL A 69 -6.86 11.14 2.83
N HIS A 70 -6.27 10.10 2.21
CA HIS A 70 -6.07 9.95 0.76
C HIS A 70 -5.19 11.04 0.15
N GLY A 71 -4.23 11.55 0.93
CA GLY A 71 -3.27 12.57 0.54
C GLY A 71 -1.87 12.02 0.32
N VAL A 72 -0.85 12.90 0.51
CA VAL A 72 0.58 12.56 0.40
C VAL A 72 1.37 13.08 1.61
N GLU A 73 0.68 13.40 2.71
CA GLU A 73 1.35 13.79 3.96
C GLU A 73 2.10 12.58 4.52
N ALA A 74 3.35 12.82 4.93
CA ALA A 74 4.28 11.78 5.34
C ALA A 74 4.82 12.02 6.76
N HIS A 75 4.93 10.94 7.52
CA HIS A 75 5.50 10.95 8.87
C HIS A 75 6.69 10.00 8.94
N THR A 76 7.82 10.51 9.44
CA THR A 76 9.08 9.75 9.53
C THR A 76 9.59 9.59 10.97
N HIS A 77 9.04 10.34 11.93
CA HIS A 77 9.44 10.33 13.34
C HIS A 77 8.24 10.57 14.27
N GLY A 78 8.30 10.03 15.47
CA GLY A 78 7.41 10.40 16.58
C GLY A 78 5.92 10.17 16.30
N VAL A 79 5.58 9.13 15.57
CA VAL A 79 4.18 8.83 15.24
C VAL A 79 3.51 8.18 16.44
N ALA A 80 2.71 8.96 17.14
CA ALA A 80 1.90 8.52 18.26
C ALA A 80 0.54 9.22 18.21
N PRO A 81 -0.51 8.63 18.77
CA PRO A 81 -1.79 9.31 18.88
C PRO A 81 -1.68 10.51 19.85
N CYS A 82 -2.31 11.62 19.47
CA CYS A 82 -2.53 12.76 20.34
C CYS A 82 -4.04 12.82 20.65
N ASP A 83 -4.38 12.89 21.93
CA ASP A 83 -5.77 12.85 22.41
C ASP A 83 -6.59 11.67 21.81
N GLY A 84 -5.95 10.50 21.72
CA GLY A 84 -6.56 9.29 21.13
C GLY A 84 -6.70 9.31 19.60
N THR A 85 -6.14 10.31 18.91
CA THR A 85 -6.22 10.44 17.45
C THR A 85 -4.85 10.35 16.80
N TRP A 86 -4.71 9.45 15.84
CA TRP A 86 -3.49 9.34 15.02
C TRP A 86 -3.32 10.55 14.12
N PRO A 87 -2.07 10.98 13.85
CA PRO A 87 -1.82 12.08 12.93
C PRO A 87 -2.41 11.80 11.54
N ALA A 88 -2.88 12.84 10.87
CA ALA A 88 -3.40 12.73 9.51
C ALA A 88 -2.24 12.48 8.53
N GLY A 89 -2.43 11.56 7.58
CA GLY A 89 -1.45 11.27 6.56
C GLY A 89 -1.68 9.90 5.92
N ASP A 90 -0.88 9.59 4.92
CA ASP A 90 -1.01 8.35 4.15
C ASP A 90 0.33 7.65 3.91
N LEU A 91 1.44 8.29 4.31
CA LEU A 91 2.80 7.83 4.09
C LEU A 91 3.55 7.72 5.41
N LEU A 92 4.16 6.57 5.67
CA LEU A 92 5.01 6.30 6.84
C LEU A 92 6.38 5.81 6.39
N ALA A 93 7.46 6.31 7.01
CA ALA A 93 8.81 5.75 6.81
C ALA A 93 9.61 5.83 8.11
N THR A 94 10.56 4.90 8.31
CA THR A 94 11.44 4.89 9.48
C THR A 94 12.70 4.07 9.22
N ASP A 95 13.78 4.41 9.91
CA ASP A 95 15.01 3.63 10.04
C ASP A 95 15.07 2.82 11.35
N ARG A 96 14.07 2.96 12.22
CA ARG A 96 13.96 2.23 13.48
C ARG A 96 13.59 0.77 13.25
N HIS A 97 14.17 -0.13 14.05
CA HIS A 97 13.89 -1.57 14.02
C HIS A 97 12.94 -2.03 15.15
N ASP A 98 12.64 -1.13 16.10
CA ASP A 98 11.78 -1.37 17.25
C ASP A 98 10.32 -0.94 17.03
N VAL A 99 9.99 -0.39 15.87
CA VAL A 99 8.62 -0.04 15.47
C VAL A 99 8.22 -0.73 14.17
N ALA A 100 6.92 -0.92 13.98
CA ALA A 100 6.31 -1.36 12.74
C ALA A 100 5.44 -0.25 12.15
N LEU A 101 5.42 -0.13 10.83
CA LEU A 101 4.55 0.78 10.09
C LEU A 101 3.35 0.02 9.56
N ALA A 102 2.14 0.55 9.71
CA ALA A 102 0.93 -0.10 9.23
C ALA A 102 -0.01 0.90 8.54
N ILE A 103 -0.54 0.49 7.39
CA ILE A 103 -1.61 1.19 6.66
C ILE A 103 -2.78 0.23 6.44
N ARG A 104 -3.98 0.78 6.25
CA ARG A 104 -5.22 0.02 6.03
C ARG A 104 -5.74 0.27 4.64
N THR A 105 -6.23 -0.78 3.98
CA THR A 105 -6.81 -0.68 2.64
C THR A 105 -8.07 -1.54 2.49
N ALA A 106 -8.93 -1.10 1.58
CA ALA A 106 -9.97 -1.87 0.92
C ALA A 106 -10.14 -1.18 -0.45
N ASP A 107 -9.50 -1.73 -1.48
CA ASP A 107 -9.32 -1.27 -2.86
C ASP A 107 -8.16 -0.30 -3.14
N CYS A 108 -7.81 0.63 -2.23
CA CYS A 108 -6.64 1.49 -2.42
C CYS A 108 -5.34 0.67 -2.46
N VAL A 109 -4.33 1.18 -3.15
CA VAL A 109 -3.04 0.50 -3.32
C VAL A 109 -2.22 0.58 -2.04
N PRO A 110 -1.87 -0.57 -1.40
CA PRO A 110 -0.89 -0.63 -0.33
C PRO A 110 0.49 -0.86 -0.93
N LEU A 111 1.48 -0.03 -0.54
CA LEU A 111 2.86 -0.25 -0.91
C LEU A 111 3.74 -0.37 0.33
N LEU A 112 4.64 -1.36 0.30
CA LEU A 112 5.69 -1.54 1.30
C LEU A 112 7.05 -1.41 0.63
N TYR A 113 7.93 -0.60 1.21
CA TYR A 113 9.26 -0.32 0.70
C TYR A 113 10.30 -0.79 1.71
N ALA A 114 11.40 -1.36 1.21
CA ALA A 114 12.59 -1.62 2.01
C ALA A 114 13.84 -1.17 1.27
N ASP A 115 14.77 -0.56 1.99
CA ASP A 115 16.12 -0.32 1.55
C ASP A 115 16.91 -1.64 1.59
N ALA A 116 17.38 -2.12 0.44
CA ALA A 116 18.16 -3.34 0.33
C ALA A 116 19.52 -3.27 1.05
N ARG A 117 19.97 -2.09 1.42
CA ARG A 117 21.16 -1.87 2.26
C ARG A 117 20.85 -1.85 3.76
N GLY A 118 19.58 -2.09 4.13
CA GLY A 118 19.13 -2.17 5.52
C GLY A 118 18.91 -0.82 6.19
N GLY A 119 18.81 0.28 5.44
CA GLY A 119 18.68 1.64 5.98
C GLY A 119 17.32 1.96 6.55
N ALA A 120 16.25 1.79 5.78
CA ALA A 120 14.90 2.21 6.15
C ALA A 120 13.81 1.33 5.53
N VAL A 121 12.60 1.46 6.08
CA VAL A 121 11.38 0.87 5.53
C VAL A 121 10.28 1.92 5.44
N ALA A 122 9.29 1.69 4.55
CA ALA A 122 8.14 2.58 4.44
C ALA A 122 6.85 1.81 4.13
N ALA A 123 5.71 2.41 4.48
CA ALA A 123 4.37 1.96 4.14
C ALA A 123 3.57 3.12 3.57
N VAL A 124 2.91 2.92 2.43
CA VAL A 124 2.14 3.94 1.70
C VAL A 124 0.75 3.44 1.41
N HIS A 125 -0.25 4.24 1.75
CA HIS A 125 -1.62 4.10 1.31
C HIS A 125 -1.86 5.04 0.12
N ALA A 126 -2.18 4.50 -1.05
CA ALA A 126 -2.44 5.27 -2.25
C ALA A 126 -3.84 4.96 -2.83
N GLY A 127 -4.84 5.71 -2.41
CA GLY A 127 -6.10 5.81 -3.15
C GLY A 127 -5.90 6.63 -4.43
N TRP A 128 -6.91 6.72 -5.31
CA TRP A 128 -6.76 7.43 -6.59
C TRP A 128 -6.28 8.89 -6.43
N ARG A 129 -6.73 9.61 -5.37
CA ARG A 129 -6.28 10.98 -5.07
C ARG A 129 -4.80 11.03 -4.70
N GLY A 130 -4.36 10.13 -3.80
CA GLY A 130 -2.95 9.99 -3.45
C GLY A 130 -2.10 9.59 -4.66
N THR A 131 -2.63 8.73 -5.54
CA THR A 131 -1.97 8.34 -6.79
C THR A 131 -1.87 9.51 -7.77
N VAL A 132 -2.91 10.32 -7.94
CA VAL A 132 -2.82 11.58 -8.72
C VAL A 132 -1.73 12.49 -8.15
N ALA A 133 -1.66 12.63 -6.82
CA ALA A 133 -0.64 13.43 -6.14
C ALA A 133 0.76 12.79 -6.10
N GLY A 134 0.95 11.59 -6.70
CA GLY A 134 2.24 10.93 -6.83
C GLY A 134 2.75 10.24 -5.57
N ALA A 135 1.87 9.74 -4.70
CA ALA A 135 2.21 9.15 -3.40
C ALA A 135 3.35 8.11 -3.46
N SER A 136 3.35 7.23 -4.47
CA SER A 136 4.36 6.19 -4.64
C SER A 136 5.76 6.75 -4.92
N GLY A 137 5.88 7.69 -5.86
CA GLY A 137 7.15 8.37 -6.15
C GLY A 137 7.59 9.31 -5.03
N ARG A 138 6.63 10.00 -4.38
CA ARG A 138 6.89 10.87 -3.24
C ARG A 138 7.58 10.14 -2.09
N MET A 139 7.20 8.90 -1.82
CA MET A 139 7.88 8.10 -0.80
C MET A 139 9.34 7.80 -1.17
N VAL A 140 9.63 7.54 -2.45
CA VAL A 140 11.02 7.35 -2.92
C VAL A 140 11.87 8.60 -2.64
N GLU A 141 11.33 9.79 -2.93
CA GLU A 141 12.00 11.07 -2.63
C GLU A 141 12.26 11.25 -1.13
N ILE A 142 11.27 10.92 -0.29
CA ILE A 142 11.38 11.00 1.17
C ILE A 142 12.45 10.04 1.68
N MET A 143 12.46 8.79 1.23
CA MET A 143 13.46 7.81 1.64
C MET A 143 14.87 8.25 1.23
N ARG A 144 15.02 8.82 0.04
CA ARG A 144 16.31 9.40 -0.39
C ARG A 144 16.72 10.58 0.47
N ALA A 145 15.83 11.53 0.72
CA ALA A 145 16.15 12.78 1.42
C ALA A 145 16.39 12.58 2.92
N ARG A 146 15.64 11.66 3.56
CA ARG A 146 15.66 11.47 5.01
C ARG A 146 16.61 10.38 5.49
N PHE A 147 16.78 9.33 4.69
CA PHE A 147 17.54 8.14 5.07
C PHE A 147 18.71 7.85 4.14
N GLY A 148 18.91 8.65 3.08
CA GLY A 148 19.98 8.45 2.11
C GLY A 148 19.79 7.23 1.20
N THR A 149 18.61 6.61 1.18
CA THR A 149 18.32 5.43 0.37
C THR A 149 18.32 5.79 -1.11
N ALA A 150 19.19 5.18 -1.90
CA ALA A 150 19.17 5.37 -3.34
C ALA A 150 17.95 4.65 -3.95
N PRO A 151 17.26 5.23 -4.95
CA PRO A 151 16.12 4.58 -5.60
C PRO A 151 16.45 3.18 -6.17
N ALA A 152 17.67 2.97 -6.65
CA ALA A 152 18.15 1.68 -7.15
C ALA A 152 18.30 0.60 -6.05
N ASP A 153 18.41 1.01 -4.78
CA ASP A 153 18.52 0.10 -3.64
C ASP A 153 17.14 -0.25 -3.05
N LEU A 154 16.05 0.42 -3.51
CA LEU A 154 14.70 0.13 -3.03
C LEU A 154 14.17 -1.17 -3.59
N VAL A 155 13.51 -1.94 -2.74
CA VAL A 155 12.62 -3.05 -3.11
C VAL A 155 11.21 -2.66 -2.70
N VAL A 156 10.28 -2.70 -3.65
CA VAL A 156 8.90 -2.25 -3.44
C VAL A 156 7.92 -3.39 -3.69
N ALA A 157 7.08 -3.67 -2.71
CA ALA A 157 5.97 -4.61 -2.83
C ALA A 157 4.65 -3.84 -2.94
N ILE A 158 3.91 -4.07 -4.03
CA ILE A 158 2.60 -3.51 -4.32
C ILE A 158 1.58 -4.61 -4.00
N GLY A 159 0.86 -4.46 -2.88
CA GLY A 159 -0.07 -5.46 -2.38
C GLY A 159 -1.41 -5.49 -3.12
N PRO A 160 -2.34 -6.34 -2.65
CA PRO A 160 -3.68 -6.45 -3.23
C PRO A 160 -4.43 -5.11 -3.22
N CYS A 161 -5.00 -4.76 -4.35
CA CYS A 161 -5.82 -3.55 -4.53
C CYS A 161 -6.80 -3.77 -5.68
N VAL A 162 -7.66 -2.80 -5.97
CA VAL A 162 -8.60 -2.93 -7.09
C VAL A 162 -7.83 -3.03 -8.42
N GLY A 163 -8.20 -4.02 -9.23
CA GLY A 163 -7.53 -4.30 -10.51
C GLY A 163 -8.11 -3.50 -11.68
N PRO A 164 -7.38 -3.47 -12.82
CA PRO A 164 -7.70 -2.64 -13.97
C PRO A 164 -9.02 -3.00 -14.67
N ASP A 165 -9.51 -4.22 -14.47
CA ASP A 165 -10.77 -4.68 -15.06
C ASP A 165 -12.01 -4.41 -14.18
N ALA A 166 -11.78 -3.92 -12.93
CA ALA A 166 -12.84 -3.74 -11.95
C ALA A 166 -12.95 -2.31 -11.40
N TYR A 167 -12.00 -1.41 -11.75
CA TYR A 167 -12.00 -0.06 -11.22
C TYR A 167 -12.59 0.95 -12.19
N GLU A 168 -13.91 0.95 -12.30
CA GLU A 168 -14.62 1.96 -13.09
C GLU A 168 -14.68 3.30 -12.36
N VAL A 169 -14.29 4.38 -13.06
CA VAL A 169 -14.22 5.77 -12.58
C VAL A 169 -14.94 6.72 -13.53
N GLY A 170 -15.24 7.93 -13.07
CA GLY A 170 -15.81 9.00 -13.88
C GLY A 170 -14.75 9.81 -14.64
N GLN A 171 -15.23 10.71 -15.50
CA GLN A 171 -14.40 11.65 -16.25
C GLN A 171 -13.57 12.54 -15.32
N ASP A 172 -14.10 12.96 -14.19
CA ASP A 172 -13.44 13.77 -13.17
C ASP A 172 -12.11 13.17 -12.68
N VAL A 173 -12.05 11.86 -12.53
CA VAL A 173 -10.83 11.15 -12.14
C VAL A 173 -9.80 11.17 -13.26
N VAL A 174 -10.23 10.88 -14.49
CA VAL A 174 -9.36 10.88 -15.67
C VAL A 174 -8.78 12.27 -15.92
N ASP A 175 -9.61 13.31 -15.79
CA ASP A 175 -9.20 14.71 -15.95
C ASP A 175 -8.16 15.11 -14.91
N ALA A 176 -8.29 14.64 -13.66
CA ALA A 176 -7.31 14.90 -12.60
C ALA A 176 -5.94 14.30 -12.93
N PHE A 177 -5.90 13.05 -13.47
CA PHE A 177 -4.65 12.45 -13.95
C PHE A 177 -4.09 13.19 -15.15
N ALA A 178 -4.91 13.55 -16.14
CA ALA A 178 -4.47 14.27 -17.33
C ALA A 178 -3.88 15.66 -17.02
N ALA A 179 -4.45 16.35 -16.05
CA ALA A 179 -3.95 17.65 -15.60
C ALA A 179 -2.60 17.56 -14.88
N THR A 180 -2.38 16.49 -14.11
CA THR A 180 -1.17 16.35 -13.28
C THR A 180 -0.02 15.63 -14.01
N TRP A 181 -0.35 14.67 -14.89
CA TRP A 181 0.60 13.76 -15.56
C TRP A 181 0.41 13.74 -17.09
N PRO A 182 0.44 14.90 -17.78
CA PRO A 182 0.07 14.95 -19.19
C PRO A 182 1.00 14.13 -20.10
N ALA A 183 2.29 14.03 -19.81
CA ALA A 183 3.25 13.25 -20.60
C ALA A 183 3.04 11.75 -20.47
N GLU A 184 2.72 11.26 -19.28
CA GLU A 184 2.45 9.86 -18.96
C GLU A 184 1.12 9.41 -19.53
N VAL A 185 0.09 10.26 -19.39
CA VAL A 185 -1.24 10.03 -19.92
C VAL A 185 -1.23 9.93 -21.46
N ALA A 186 -0.40 10.73 -22.12
CA ALA A 186 -0.27 10.66 -23.59
C ALA A 186 0.20 9.29 -24.10
N ARG A 187 0.75 8.42 -23.24
CA ARG A 187 1.09 7.02 -23.59
C ARG A 187 -0.14 6.12 -23.71
N GLY A 188 -1.30 6.54 -23.18
CA GLY A 188 -2.57 5.85 -23.32
C GLY A 188 -2.71 4.52 -22.56
N THR A 189 -1.88 4.28 -21.52
CA THR A 189 -1.83 2.98 -20.81
C THR A 189 -2.55 2.97 -19.47
N TRP A 190 -2.94 4.13 -18.93
CA TRP A 190 -3.43 4.27 -17.55
C TRP A 190 -4.92 4.00 -17.38
N TRP A 191 -5.69 4.06 -18.46
CA TRP A 191 -7.10 3.70 -18.46
C TRP A 191 -7.58 3.33 -19.88
N ARG A 192 -8.72 2.69 -19.93
CA ARG A 192 -9.47 2.43 -21.16
C ARG A 192 -10.93 2.80 -20.97
N ALA A 193 -11.66 2.93 -22.08
CA ALA A 193 -13.10 3.18 -22.05
C ALA A 193 -13.81 2.09 -21.24
N GLY A 194 -14.73 2.48 -20.38
CA GLY A 194 -15.64 1.59 -19.68
C GLY A 194 -16.80 1.17 -20.56
N ALA A 195 -17.71 0.34 -20.03
CA ALA A 195 -18.90 -0.10 -20.75
C ALA A 195 -19.93 1.01 -20.93
N THR A 196 -19.95 1.99 -20.04
CA THR A 196 -20.87 3.14 -20.07
C THR A 196 -20.14 4.39 -20.57
N ALA A 197 -20.80 5.19 -21.41
CA ALA A 197 -20.26 6.46 -21.88
C ALA A 197 -19.88 7.38 -20.71
N GLY A 198 -18.70 7.99 -20.77
CA GLY A 198 -18.15 8.82 -19.71
C GLY A 198 -17.61 8.05 -18.50
N LYS A 199 -17.52 6.72 -18.58
CA LYS A 199 -16.86 5.86 -17.61
C LYS A 199 -15.60 5.25 -18.17
N TYR A 200 -14.62 5.01 -17.31
CA TYR A 200 -13.30 4.50 -17.65
C TYR A 200 -12.88 3.43 -16.66
N LEU A 201 -12.15 2.45 -17.13
CA LEU A 201 -11.49 1.46 -16.29
C LEU A 201 -10.06 1.93 -16.04
N LEU A 202 -9.77 2.33 -14.79
CA LEU A 202 -8.50 2.90 -14.37
C LEU A 202 -7.54 1.81 -13.89
N ASP A 203 -6.29 1.83 -14.39
CA ASP A 203 -5.25 0.87 -14.02
C ASP A 203 -4.28 1.46 -12.99
N LEU A 204 -4.64 1.36 -11.70
CA LEU A 204 -3.77 1.76 -10.60
C LEU A 204 -2.48 0.94 -10.52
N TRP A 205 -2.46 -0.28 -11.03
CA TRP A 205 -1.27 -1.14 -11.04
C TRP A 205 -0.19 -0.58 -11.96
N THR A 206 -0.57 -0.24 -13.19
CA THR A 206 0.33 0.38 -14.16
C THR A 206 0.75 1.77 -13.72
N ILE A 207 -0.18 2.61 -13.27
CA ILE A 207 0.12 3.96 -12.78
C ILE A 207 1.16 3.93 -11.66
N THR A 208 0.96 3.07 -10.66
CA THR A 208 1.88 2.93 -9.53
C THR A 208 3.29 2.53 -9.99
N ARG A 209 3.39 1.56 -10.89
CA ARG A 209 4.70 1.12 -11.43
C ARG A 209 5.39 2.21 -12.23
N ASP A 210 4.64 2.93 -13.06
CA ASP A 210 5.17 4.05 -13.85
C ASP A 210 5.71 5.17 -12.94
N GLN A 211 4.96 5.55 -11.89
CA GLN A 211 5.41 6.55 -10.92
C GLN A 211 6.67 6.13 -10.15
N LEU A 212 6.78 4.86 -9.78
CA LEU A 212 7.98 4.30 -9.16
C LEU A 212 9.17 4.32 -10.13
N ALA A 213 8.95 3.96 -11.40
CA ALA A 213 9.99 3.99 -12.43
C ALA A 213 10.48 5.42 -12.69
N LEU A 214 9.56 6.40 -12.77
CA LEU A 214 9.88 7.83 -12.89
C LEU A 214 10.70 8.33 -11.68
N ALA A 215 10.46 7.79 -10.49
CA ALA A 215 11.24 8.09 -9.29
C ALA A 215 12.60 7.35 -9.23
N GLY A 216 12.91 6.51 -10.22
CA GLY A 216 14.20 5.82 -10.35
C GLY A 216 14.26 4.43 -9.74
N VAL A 217 13.14 3.84 -9.34
CA VAL A 217 13.11 2.43 -8.91
C VAL A 217 13.19 1.53 -10.14
N ALA A 218 14.10 0.54 -10.12
CA ALA A 218 14.26 -0.39 -11.23
C ALA A 218 13.08 -1.36 -11.36
N PRO A 219 12.62 -1.70 -12.57
CA PRO A 219 11.45 -2.57 -12.78
C PRO A 219 11.53 -3.92 -12.06
N GLU A 220 12.71 -4.53 -12.00
CA GLU A 220 12.97 -5.80 -11.32
C GLU A 220 12.91 -5.71 -9.78
N ARG A 221 12.85 -4.50 -9.25
CA ARG A 221 12.69 -4.20 -7.82
C ARG A 221 11.24 -3.89 -7.43
N MET A 222 10.32 -3.89 -8.39
CA MET A 222 8.90 -3.62 -8.20
C MET A 222 8.11 -4.92 -8.32
N HIS A 223 7.52 -5.36 -7.23
CA HIS A 223 6.78 -6.62 -7.18
C HIS A 223 5.30 -6.34 -6.95
N LEU A 224 4.45 -6.79 -7.88
CA LEU A 224 3.00 -6.64 -7.83
C LEU A 224 2.36 -7.96 -7.39
N ALA A 225 1.45 -7.92 -6.42
CA ALA A 225 0.70 -9.11 -6.01
C ALA A 225 -0.25 -9.63 -7.10
N GLY A 226 -0.75 -8.76 -7.98
CA GLY A 226 -1.64 -9.12 -9.08
C GLY A 226 -3.01 -9.64 -8.63
N LEU A 227 -3.43 -9.32 -7.40
CA LEU A 227 -4.71 -9.73 -6.82
C LEU A 227 -5.67 -8.55 -6.75
N CYS A 228 -6.76 -8.64 -7.49
CA CYS A 228 -7.84 -7.64 -7.48
C CYS A 228 -8.76 -7.88 -6.28
N THR A 229 -8.95 -6.86 -5.45
CA THR A 229 -9.83 -6.91 -4.27
C THR A 229 -11.30 -7.11 -4.63
N VAL A 230 -11.75 -6.57 -5.75
CA VAL A 230 -13.14 -6.76 -6.25
C VAL A 230 -13.36 -8.18 -6.74
N THR A 231 -12.44 -8.72 -7.54
CA THR A 231 -12.56 -10.08 -8.10
C THR A 231 -12.43 -11.15 -7.01
N HIS A 232 -11.61 -10.90 -5.99
CA HIS A 232 -11.34 -11.83 -4.89
C HIS A 232 -11.91 -11.32 -3.57
N HIS A 233 -13.08 -10.68 -3.60
CA HIS A 233 -13.72 -10.12 -2.40
C HIS A 233 -14.16 -11.17 -1.37
N ASP A 234 -14.19 -12.44 -1.74
CA ASP A 234 -14.37 -13.57 -0.83
C ASP A 234 -13.17 -13.77 0.11
N VAL A 235 -11.98 -13.36 -0.30
CA VAL A 235 -10.72 -13.49 0.46
C VAL A 235 -10.20 -12.12 0.93
N LEU A 236 -10.45 -11.05 0.17
CA LEU A 236 -9.95 -9.70 0.39
C LEU A 236 -11.11 -8.74 0.68
N HIS A 237 -10.88 -7.69 1.47
CA HIS A 237 -11.87 -6.63 1.66
C HIS A 237 -11.91 -5.69 0.46
N SER A 238 -13.12 -5.36 0.01
CA SER A 238 -13.35 -4.40 -1.07
C SER A 238 -14.44 -3.40 -0.70
N TYR A 239 -14.09 -2.11 -0.67
CA TYR A 239 -15.07 -1.05 -0.48
C TYR A 239 -16.01 -0.92 -1.69
N ARG A 240 -15.51 -1.23 -2.88
CA ARG A 240 -16.32 -1.21 -4.13
C ARG A 240 -17.46 -2.22 -4.08
N VAL A 241 -17.24 -3.37 -3.45
CA VAL A 241 -18.24 -4.45 -3.32
C VAL A 241 -19.12 -4.25 -2.09
N ASP A 242 -18.50 -4.06 -0.92
CA ASP A 242 -19.18 -4.10 0.38
C ASP A 242 -19.60 -2.70 0.88
N GLY A 243 -19.17 -1.61 0.20
CA GLY A 243 -19.47 -0.24 0.59
C GLY A 243 -19.00 0.09 2.02
N ALA A 244 -19.86 0.73 2.79
CA ALA A 244 -19.57 1.10 4.18
C ALA A 244 -19.41 -0.10 5.12
N ALA A 245 -19.90 -1.27 4.75
CA ALA A 245 -19.74 -2.51 5.51
C ALA A 245 -18.38 -3.20 5.29
N ALA A 246 -17.56 -2.71 4.35
CA ALA A 246 -16.26 -3.28 4.07
C ALA A 246 -15.34 -3.18 5.30
N GLY A 247 -14.77 -4.32 5.70
CA GLY A 247 -13.63 -4.35 6.62
C GLY A 247 -12.38 -3.71 6.00
N ARG A 248 -11.26 -3.82 6.70
CA ARG A 248 -9.98 -3.32 6.19
C ARG A 248 -8.91 -4.40 6.27
N MET A 249 -8.13 -4.50 5.20
CA MET A 249 -6.85 -5.21 5.21
C MET A 249 -5.78 -4.27 5.77
N VAL A 250 -4.73 -4.87 6.32
CA VAL A 250 -3.55 -4.17 6.79
C VAL A 250 -2.35 -4.57 5.94
N ALA A 251 -1.58 -3.59 5.50
CA ALA A 251 -0.21 -3.80 5.05
C ALA A 251 0.73 -3.25 6.12
N ALA A 252 1.61 -4.10 6.64
CA ALA A 252 2.52 -3.74 7.70
C ALA A 252 3.95 -4.18 7.39
N ILE A 253 4.92 -3.36 7.84
CA ILE A 253 6.34 -3.61 7.66
C ILE A 253 7.14 -3.16 8.86
N ARG A 254 8.14 -3.95 9.24
CA ARG A 254 9.15 -3.65 10.25
C ARG A 254 10.53 -3.93 9.69
N ARG A 255 11.44 -2.98 9.85
CA ARG A 255 12.85 -3.16 9.49
C ARG A 255 13.47 -4.33 10.28
N ARG A 256 14.30 -5.15 9.64
CA ARG A 256 15.15 -6.11 10.35
C ARG A 256 16.29 -5.39 11.09
N SER A 257 16.71 -5.98 12.19
CA SER A 257 17.89 -5.52 12.95
C SER A 257 19.16 -5.74 12.16
#